data_74bc917a2a873f85cbc91d7040788687
#
_entry.id   74bc917a2a873f85cbc91d7040788687
#
_cell.length_a   1.000
_cell.length_b   1.000
_cell.length_c   1.000
_cell.angle_alpha   90.00
_cell.angle_beta   90.00
_cell.angle_gamma   90.00
#
_symmetry.space_group_name_H-M   'P 1'
#
loop_
_entity.id
_entity.type
_entity.pdbx_description
1 polymer ?
#
loop_
_entity_poly.entity_id
_entity_poly.type
_entity_poly.pdbx_seq_one_letter_code
_entity_poly.pdbx_strand_id
1 'polypeptide(L)'
;MKRMLTIGLASWCCASAAWAQEIPAEYQQVLTALGKQGDYKANVLKVNVPRNDVSVTVANVKTPTPFGFGGWVAMTKGTGGLDVMMGDLVLTQDEVNPVMSALLDNGIEVTALHNHFLWDEPRMYYMHVHAHGKPADLARKVKPALDLIGKGASRPPAPPGAPAAAPATTLDTAKLAQIVGTQGEQTGAVYKITIGRDDLKLSDMSAPINARMGLNTWAAFVGTNENAAVAGDVAMLASEVQPVLKALRKNGIDVVAIHHHMTGTQPTIYFLHYWGTGPAEKLATAFKAAVSETGKPKAPGATKQ
;
A
#
# COMPACT_ATOMS: atom_id res chain seq x y z
N MET A 1 8.13 -39.67 -56.05
CA MET A 1 8.12 -38.29 -55.50
C MET A 1 6.99 -38.19 -54.49
N LYS A 2 7.29 -38.29 -53.18
CA LYS A 2 6.32 -38.18 -52.08
C LYS A 2 6.41 -36.77 -51.56
N ARG A 3 5.31 -36.03 -51.66
CA ARG A 3 5.18 -34.67 -51.01
C ARG A 3 4.78 -34.86 -49.56
N MET A 4 5.64 -34.40 -48.64
CA MET A 4 5.32 -34.25 -47.22
C MET A 4 4.54 -32.94 -47.02
N LEU A 5 3.34 -33.07 -46.48
CA LEU A 5 2.52 -31.94 -46.01
C LEU A 5 2.91 -31.63 -44.55
N THR A 6 3.53 -30.49 -44.32
CA THR A 6 3.80 -29.98 -42.97
C THR A 6 2.59 -29.20 -42.50
N ILE A 7 1.88 -29.73 -41.47
CA ILE A 7 0.80 -29.04 -40.80
C ILE A 7 1.43 -28.20 -39.67
N GLY A 8 1.43 -26.88 -39.85
CA GLY A 8 1.84 -25.96 -38.81
C GLY A 8 0.72 -25.81 -37.76
N LEU A 9 0.97 -26.22 -36.53
CA LEU A 9 0.13 -25.90 -35.38
C LEU A 9 0.31 -24.42 -35.02
N ALA A 10 -0.68 -23.59 -35.28
CA ALA A 10 -0.76 -22.25 -34.72
C ALA A 10 -1.22 -22.35 -33.27
N SER A 11 -0.31 -22.09 -32.34
CA SER A 11 -0.61 -22.00 -30.90
C SER A 11 -1.30 -20.65 -30.65
N TRP A 12 -2.60 -20.66 -30.43
CA TRP A 12 -3.36 -19.50 -30.02
C TRP A 12 -3.11 -19.26 -28.52
N CYS A 13 -2.24 -18.31 -28.17
CA CYS A 13 -2.16 -17.77 -26.82
C CYS A 13 -3.45 -16.98 -26.53
N CYS A 14 -4.39 -17.62 -25.85
CA CYS A 14 -5.50 -16.89 -25.22
C CYS A 14 -4.94 -16.02 -24.10
N ALA A 15 -4.67 -14.76 -24.37
CA ALA A 15 -4.52 -13.75 -23.34
C ALA A 15 -5.88 -13.59 -22.66
N SER A 16 -6.05 -14.18 -21.47
CA SER A 16 -7.22 -13.94 -20.62
C SER A 16 -7.15 -12.49 -20.16
N ALA A 17 -7.93 -11.62 -20.82
CA ALA A 17 -8.23 -10.30 -20.28
C ALA A 17 -8.89 -10.51 -18.91
N ALA A 18 -8.21 -10.10 -17.85
CA ALA A 18 -8.78 -10.09 -16.50
C ALA A 18 -9.90 -9.04 -16.50
N TRP A 19 -11.13 -9.49 -16.72
CA TRP A 19 -12.30 -8.64 -16.62
C TRP A 19 -12.35 -8.08 -15.20
N ALA A 20 -12.57 -6.77 -15.08
CA ALA A 20 -12.83 -6.14 -13.78
C ALA A 20 -14.03 -6.87 -13.14
N GLN A 21 -13.85 -7.39 -11.93
CA GLN A 21 -14.89 -8.10 -11.21
C GLN A 21 -16.03 -7.11 -10.93
N GLU A 22 -17.27 -7.48 -11.23
CA GLU A 22 -18.43 -6.64 -10.97
C GLU A 22 -18.53 -6.36 -9.46
N ILE A 23 -18.75 -5.09 -9.10
CA ILE A 23 -18.90 -4.68 -7.71
C ILE A 23 -20.25 -5.18 -7.19
N PRO A 24 -20.31 -6.03 -6.15
CA PRO A 24 -21.56 -6.50 -5.55
C PRO A 24 -22.45 -5.33 -5.11
N ALA A 25 -23.79 -5.50 -5.22
CA ALA A 25 -24.76 -4.45 -4.93
C ALA A 25 -24.60 -3.83 -3.53
N GLU A 26 -24.27 -4.63 -2.53
CA GLU A 26 -24.00 -4.16 -1.17
C GLU A 26 -22.79 -3.22 -1.08
N TYR A 27 -21.75 -3.48 -1.89
CA TYR A 27 -20.57 -2.63 -1.98
C TYR A 27 -20.80 -1.38 -2.85
N GLN A 28 -21.69 -1.44 -3.82
CA GLN A 28 -22.16 -0.23 -4.52
C GLN A 28 -22.86 0.74 -3.55
N GLN A 29 -23.65 0.20 -2.60
CA GLN A 29 -24.27 1.00 -1.54
C GLN A 29 -23.21 1.66 -0.63
N VAL A 30 -22.11 0.96 -0.32
CA VAL A 30 -20.96 1.53 0.41
C VAL A 30 -20.38 2.72 -0.34
N LEU A 31 -20.08 2.56 -1.63
CA LEU A 31 -19.53 3.64 -2.47
C LEU A 31 -20.47 4.84 -2.53
N THR A 32 -21.77 4.59 -2.69
CA THR A 32 -22.80 5.64 -2.69
C THR A 32 -22.84 6.37 -1.33
N ALA A 33 -22.86 5.64 -0.22
CA ALA A 33 -22.90 6.21 1.13
C ALA A 33 -21.66 7.06 1.42
N LEU A 34 -20.49 6.63 0.97
CA LEU A 34 -19.23 7.36 1.13
C LEU A 34 -19.08 8.53 0.15
N GLY A 35 -19.83 8.54 -0.95
CA GLY A 35 -19.65 9.50 -2.05
C GLY A 35 -18.26 9.37 -2.71
N LYS A 36 -17.73 8.16 -2.81
CA LYS A 36 -16.37 7.90 -3.30
C LYS A 36 -16.36 6.81 -4.39
N GLN A 37 -15.28 6.80 -5.16
CA GLN A 37 -15.00 5.74 -6.12
C GLN A 37 -14.18 4.62 -5.46
N GLY A 38 -14.35 3.40 -5.96
CA GLY A 38 -13.61 2.24 -5.51
C GLY A 38 -13.55 1.15 -6.58
N ASP A 39 -12.79 0.13 -6.33
CA ASP A 39 -12.71 -1.07 -7.18
C ASP A 39 -12.89 -2.35 -6.36
N TYR A 40 -13.34 -3.42 -7.01
CA TYR A 40 -13.56 -4.72 -6.40
C TYR A 40 -12.71 -5.77 -7.11
N LYS A 41 -11.72 -6.32 -6.40
CA LYS A 41 -10.81 -7.36 -6.91
C LYS A 41 -10.44 -8.32 -5.77
N ALA A 42 -10.22 -9.57 -6.08
CA ALA A 42 -9.84 -10.60 -5.10
C ALA A 42 -10.78 -10.63 -3.87
N ASN A 43 -12.09 -10.44 -4.10
CA ASN A 43 -13.15 -10.36 -3.09
C ASN A 43 -12.99 -9.21 -2.08
N VAL A 44 -12.25 -8.17 -2.43
CA VAL A 44 -12.03 -6.98 -1.59
C VAL A 44 -12.54 -5.75 -2.33
N LEU A 45 -13.48 -5.02 -1.72
CA LEU A 45 -13.78 -3.64 -2.08
C LEU A 45 -12.66 -2.75 -1.54
N LYS A 46 -12.04 -1.95 -2.39
CA LYS A 46 -11.07 -0.92 -1.97
C LYS A 46 -11.55 0.45 -2.41
N VAL A 47 -11.66 1.37 -1.45
CA VAL A 47 -12.04 2.76 -1.65
C VAL A 47 -10.82 3.63 -1.42
N ASN A 48 -10.40 4.40 -2.42
CA ASN A 48 -9.23 5.25 -2.34
C ASN A 48 -9.59 6.64 -1.77
N VAL A 49 -8.71 7.16 -0.92
CA VAL A 49 -8.79 8.49 -0.30
C VAL A 49 -7.47 9.23 -0.54
N PRO A 50 -7.17 9.58 -1.82
CA PRO A 50 -5.88 10.18 -2.17
C PRO A 50 -5.78 11.60 -1.65
N ARG A 51 -4.58 12.03 -1.22
CA ARG A 51 -4.27 13.39 -0.75
C ARG A 51 -3.77 14.27 -1.89
N ASN A 52 -4.57 14.40 -2.94
CA ASN A 52 -4.28 15.33 -4.05
C ASN A 52 -4.38 16.80 -3.66
N ASP A 53 -4.93 17.08 -2.50
CA ASP A 53 -5.06 18.39 -1.88
C ASP A 53 -3.76 18.88 -1.23
N VAL A 54 -2.77 18.00 -0.99
CA VAL A 54 -1.49 18.34 -0.36
C VAL A 54 -0.35 18.19 -1.36
N SER A 55 0.57 19.16 -1.38
CA SER A 55 1.84 19.05 -2.10
C SER A 55 2.95 18.74 -1.11
N VAL A 56 3.54 17.56 -1.20
CA VAL A 56 4.53 17.09 -0.24
C VAL A 56 5.91 17.00 -0.88
N THR A 57 6.93 17.46 -0.16
CA THR A 57 8.33 17.16 -0.45
C THR A 57 8.91 16.27 0.64
N VAL A 58 9.81 15.37 0.29
CA VAL A 58 10.54 14.51 1.24
C VAL A 58 12.02 14.67 0.96
N ALA A 59 12.78 15.16 1.94
CA ALA A 59 14.22 15.44 1.78
C ALA A 59 14.52 16.24 0.50
N ASN A 60 13.74 17.30 0.22
CA ASN A 60 13.78 18.15 -0.97
C ASN A 60 13.36 17.45 -2.29
N VAL A 61 12.93 16.21 -2.28
CA VAL A 61 12.35 15.51 -3.43
C VAL A 61 10.84 15.78 -3.46
N LYS A 62 10.33 16.37 -4.54
CA LYS A 62 8.89 16.52 -4.75
C LYS A 62 8.26 15.16 -5.02
N THR A 63 7.31 14.77 -4.17
CA THR A 63 6.69 13.45 -4.21
C THR A 63 5.23 13.54 -4.64
N PRO A 64 4.83 12.85 -5.73
CA PRO A 64 3.43 12.82 -6.16
C PRO A 64 2.60 11.88 -5.27
N THR A 65 1.27 12.10 -5.22
CA THR A 65 0.33 11.33 -4.39
C THR A 65 0.50 9.80 -4.48
N PRO A 66 0.67 9.16 -5.66
CA PRO A 66 0.84 7.71 -5.74
C PRO A 66 2.10 7.16 -5.09
N PHE A 67 3.08 8.02 -4.79
CA PHE A 67 4.35 7.64 -4.19
C PHE A 67 4.23 7.15 -2.74
N GLY A 68 3.19 7.57 -2.00
CA GLY A 68 2.95 7.17 -0.62
C GLY A 68 1.85 7.97 0.09
N PHE A 69 1.11 8.82 -0.63
CA PHE A 69 0.08 9.70 -0.04
C PHE A 69 -1.34 9.30 -0.48
N GLY A 70 -1.53 8.03 -0.79
CA GLY A 70 -2.83 7.47 -1.16
C GLY A 70 -3.48 6.75 0.02
N GLY A 71 -4.29 7.45 0.82
CA GLY A 71 -5.12 6.81 1.84
C GLY A 71 -6.16 5.88 1.22
N TRP A 72 -6.64 4.93 1.99
CA TRP A 72 -7.65 3.96 1.56
C TRP A 72 -8.41 3.33 2.74
N VAL A 73 -9.60 2.80 2.45
CA VAL A 73 -10.29 1.81 3.27
C VAL A 73 -10.67 0.62 2.40
N ALA A 74 -10.59 -0.59 2.94
CA ALA A 74 -10.91 -1.82 2.23
C ALA A 74 -11.82 -2.69 3.07
N MET A 75 -12.75 -3.42 2.42
CA MET A 75 -13.71 -4.31 3.06
C MET A 75 -13.71 -5.67 2.38
N THR A 76 -13.80 -6.72 3.17
CA THR A 76 -13.97 -8.10 2.69
C THR A 76 -14.87 -8.89 3.61
N LYS A 77 -15.51 -9.92 3.07
CA LYS A 77 -16.49 -10.75 3.80
C LYS A 77 -15.82 -11.62 4.86
N GLY A 78 -16.31 -11.50 6.09
CA GLY A 78 -16.03 -12.39 7.19
C GLY A 78 -17.21 -13.33 7.49
N THR A 79 -17.24 -13.89 8.69
CA THR A 79 -18.30 -14.80 9.16
C THR A 79 -19.54 -14.05 9.65
N GLY A 80 -20.68 -14.76 9.71
CA GLY A 80 -21.91 -14.25 10.30
C GLY A 80 -22.56 -13.09 9.51
N GLY A 81 -22.23 -12.92 8.24
CA GLY A 81 -22.74 -11.81 7.42
C GLY A 81 -22.15 -10.44 7.78
N LEU A 82 -21.01 -10.45 8.46
CA LEU A 82 -20.22 -9.26 8.78
C LEU A 82 -19.02 -9.19 7.86
N ASP A 83 -18.60 -7.97 7.57
CA ASP A 83 -17.35 -7.68 6.86
C ASP A 83 -16.27 -7.26 7.85
N VAL A 84 -15.03 -7.50 7.44
CA VAL A 84 -13.83 -6.91 8.04
C VAL A 84 -13.47 -5.67 7.23
N MET A 85 -13.31 -4.54 7.89
CA MET A 85 -12.80 -3.30 7.32
C MET A 85 -11.42 -3.01 7.87
N MET A 86 -10.49 -2.69 6.97
CA MET A 86 -9.17 -2.16 7.29
C MET A 86 -8.91 -0.89 6.49
N GLY A 87 -8.01 -0.04 6.96
CA GLY A 87 -7.65 1.16 6.23
C GLY A 87 -6.32 1.74 6.66
N ASP A 88 -5.85 2.64 5.82
CA ASP A 88 -4.66 3.46 6.05
C ASP A 88 -5.00 4.89 5.60
N LEU A 89 -5.20 5.78 6.56
CA LEU A 89 -5.61 7.16 6.33
C LEU A 89 -4.39 8.08 6.36
N VAL A 90 -4.26 8.93 5.36
CA VAL A 90 -3.16 9.89 5.25
C VAL A 90 -3.62 11.25 5.72
N LEU A 91 -2.98 11.80 6.74
CA LEU A 91 -3.43 12.95 7.51
C LEU A 91 -2.34 14.02 7.61
N THR A 92 -2.73 15.28 7.60
CA THR A 92 -1.89 16.38 8.10
C THR A 92 -1.91 16.39 9.63
N GLN A 93 -0.97 17.09 10.25
CA GLN A 93 -0.84 17.13 11.70
C GLN A 93 -2.11 17.60 12.43
N ASP A 94 -2.82 18.58 11.88
CA ASP A 94 -4.04 19.13 12.43
C ASP A 94 -5.28 18.25 12.20
N GLU A 95 -5.22 17.29 11.29
CA GLU A 95 -6.27 16.32 11.04
C GLU A 95 -6.21 15.09 11.96
N VAL A 96 -5.03 14.78 12.55
CA VAL A 96 -4.81 13.55 13.33
C VAL A 96 -5.84 13.36 14.44
N ASN A 97 -5.93 14.31 15.37
CA ASN A 97 -6.80 14.15 16.52
C ASN A 97 -8.30 14.28 16.18
N PRO A 98 -8.74 15.21 15.33
CA PRO A 98 -10.15 15.25 14.90
C PRO A 98 -10.59 13.96 14.19
N VAL A 99 -9.79 13.41 13.27
CA VAL A 99 -10.10 12.17 12.58
C VAL A 99 -10.11 10.98 13.55
N MET A 100 -9.12 10.89 14.44
CA MET A 100 -9.08 9.85 15.48
C MET A 100 -10.32 9.88 16.36
N SER A 101 -10.71 11.04 16.87
CA SER A 101 -11.91 11.18 17.69
C SER A 101 -13.16 10.72 16.93
N ALA A 102 -13.32 11.15 15.68
CA ALA A 102 -14.47 10.75 14.87
C ALA A 102 -14.50 9.24 14.60
N LEU A 103 -13.36 8.56 14.46
CA LEU A 103 -13.28 7.10 14.34
C LEU A 103 -13.73 6.43 15.64
N LEU A 104 -13.14 6.80 16.77
CA LEU A 104 -13.41 6.21 18.08
C LEU A 104 -14.86 6.42 18.52
N ASP A 105 -15.42 7.62 18.34
CA ASP A 105 -16.81 7.97 18.66
C ASP A 105 -17.82 7.14 17.85
N ASN A 106 -17.41 6.65 16.67
CA ASN A 106 -18.22 5.80 15.81
C ASN A 106 -17.86 4.30 15.93
N GLY A 107 -17.03 3.91 16.90
CA GLY A 107 -16.68 2.51 17.16
C GLY A 107 -15.82 1.87 16.06
N ILE A 108 -14.94 2.66 15.45
CA ILE A 108 -13.85 2.21 14.58
C ILE A 108 -12.57 2.19 15.41
N GLU A 109 -11.85 1.07 15.40
CA GLU A 109 -10.58 0.93 16.08
C GLU A 109 -9.47 1.66 15.35
N VAL A 110 -8.60 2.35 16.07
CA VAL A 110 -7.33 2.88 15.57
C VAL A 110 -6.23 1.91 16.01
N THR A 111 -5.56 1.30 15.05
CA THR A 111 -4.57 0.24 15.31
C THR A 111 -3.13 0.72 15.22
N ALA A 112 -2.86 1.83 14.54
CA ALA A 112 -1.54 2.48 14.53
C ALA A 112 -1.67 3.95 14.13
N LEU A 113 -0.67 4.74 14.55
CA LEU A 113 -0.40 6.10 14.08
C LEU A 113 1.11 6.25 13.92
N HIS A 114 1.58 6.58 12.73
CA HIS A 114 3.01 6.61 12.40
C HIS A 114 3.32 7.53 11.23
N ASN A 115 4.58 7.63 10.83
CA ASN A 115 5.06 8.37 9.67
C ASN A 115 5.59 7.39 8.60
N HIS A 116 5.46 7.76 7.32
CA HIS A 116 6.13 7.07 6.22
C HIS A 116 7.48 7.70 5.85
N PHE A 117 7.72 8.93 6.30
CA PHE A 117 8.92 9.71 5.97
C PHE A 117 9.48 10.41 7.22
N LEU A 118 10.79 10.70 7.23
CA LEU A 118 11.45 11.46 8.29
C LEU A 118 11.50 12.96 8.00
N TRP A 119 11.59 13.35 6.73
CA TRP A 119 11.83 14.74 6.32
C TRP A 119 10.76 15.25 5.34
N ASP A 120 9.53 14.89 5.60
CA ASP A 120 8.37 15.32 4.81
C ASP A 120 7.89 16.71 5.24
N GLU A 121 7.58 17.52 4.22
CA GLU A 121 7.00 18.87 4.36
C GLU A 121 5.82 19.04 3.41
N PRO A 122 4.60 19.35 3.92
CA PRO A 122 4.23 19.34 5.33
C PRO A 122 4.35 17.95 5.95
N ARG A 123 4.48 17.88 7.29
CA ARG A 123 4.52 16.61 8.01
C ARG A 123 3.21 15.85 7.81
N MET A 124 3.32 14.59 7.37
CA MET A 124 2.21 13.70 7.13
C MET A 124 2.20 12.56 8.14
N TYR A 125 1.02 12.13 8.53
CA TYR A 125 0.77 11.02 9.44
C TYR A 125 -0.09 9.97 8.77
N TYR A 126 0.07 8.73 9.19
CA TYR A 126 -0.64 7.57 8.65
C TYR A 126 -1.32 6.85 9.80
N MET A 127 -2.64 6.63 9.64
CA MET A 127 -3.46 6.07 10.70
C MET A 127 -4.14 4.81 10.19
N HIS A 128 -3.75 3.66 10.78
CA HIS A 128 -4.42 2.40 10.48
C HIS A 128 -5.70 2.26 11.29
N VAL A 129 -6.73 1.75 10.62
CA VAL A 129 -8.07 1.58 11.18
C VAL A 129 -8.57 0.17 10.94
N HIS A 130 -9.42 -0.31 11.85
CA HIS A 130 -9.98 -1.63 11.81
C HIS A 130 -11.41 -1.66 12.39
N ALA A 131 -12.30 -2.44 11.79
CA ALA A 131 -13.65 -2.65 12.32
C ALA A 131 -14.30 -3.89 11.73
N HIS A 132 -15.32 -4.39 12.45
CA HIS A 132 -16.23 -5.42 11.98
C HIS A 132 -17.65 -4.89 11.92
N GLY A 133 -18.43 -5.30 10.91
CA GLY A 133 -19.82 -4.89 10.79
C GLY A 133 -20.43 -5.19 9.43
N LYS A 134 -21.72 -4.86 9.28
CA LYS A 134 -22.34 -4.89 7.96
C LYS A 134 -21.74 -3.80 7.07
N PRO A 135 -21.54 -4.02 5.77
CA PRO A 135 -20.89 -3.06 4.87
C PRO A 135 -21.48 -1.63 4.94
N ALA A 136 -22.79 -1.50 4.92
CA ALA A 136 -23.47 -0.21 5.00
C ALA A 136 -23.27 0.49 6.36
N ASP A 137 -23.17 -0.28 7.45
CA ASP A 137 -22.94 0.26 8.79
C ASP A 137 -21.50 0.74 8.94
N LEU A 138 -20.52 -0.04 8.41
CA LEU A 138 -19.12 0.35 8.37
C LEU A 138 -18.93 1.64 7.56
N ALA A 139 -19.61 1.76 6.42
CA ALA A 139 -19.58 3.00 5.62
C ALA A 139 -20.11 4.20 6.41
N ARG A 140 -21.25 4.06 7.10
CA ARG A 140 -21.80 5.14 7.92
C ARG A 140 -20.89 5.54 9.09
N LYS A 141 -20.24 4.57 9.71
CA LYS A 141 -19.33 4.78 10.85
C LYS A 141 -18.02 5.45 10.44
N VAL A 142 -17.43 5.08 9.32
CA VAL A 142 -16.13 5.64 8.88
C VAL A 142 -16.30 6.99 8.18
N LYS A 143 -17.48 7.26 7.61
CA LYS A 143 -17.72 8.49 6.82
C LYS A 143 -17.42 9.80 7.57
N PRO A 144 -17.84 10.01 8.84
CA PRO A 144 -17.52 11.25 9.56
C PRO A 144 -16.04 11.54 9.63
N ALA A 145 -15.20 10.51 9.83
CA ALA A 145 -13.75 10.64 9.84
C ALA A 145 -13.19 10.97 8.45
N LEU A 146 -13.66 10.26 7.41
CA LEU A 146 -13.25 10.54 6.03
C LEU A 146 -13.64 11.93 5.54
N ASP A 147 -14.74 12.47 6.03
CA ASP A 147 -15.22 13.81 5.70
C ASP A 147 -14.38 14.94 6.33
N LEU A 148 -13.59 14.65 7.36
CA LEU A 148 -12.65 15.60 7.97
C LEU A 148 -11.33 15.71 7.20
N ILE A 149 -10.96 14.69 6.44
CA ILE A 149 -9.71 14.67 5.67
C ILE A 149 -9.76 15.72 4.55
N GLY A 150 -8.73 16.56 4.48
CA GLY A 150 -8.65 17.67 3.53
C GLY A 150 -9.41 18.94 3.98
N LYS A 151 -9.96 18.96 5.20
CA LYS A 151 -10.69 20.12 5.77
C LYS A 151 -9.98 20.76 6.95
N GLY A 152 -8.74 20.41 7.23
CA GLY A 152 -7.95 20.97 8.35
C GLY A 152 -7.91 22.49 8.34
N ALA A 153 -8.09 23.10 9.53
CA ALA A 153 -8.24 24.55 9.69
C ALA A 153 -6.96 25.36 9.45
N SER A 154 -5.81 24.71 9.38
CA SER A 154 -4.48 25.37 9.34
C SER A 154 -3.89 25.49 7.95
N ARG A 155 -4.61 25.14 6.89
CA ARG A 155 -4.06 25.21 5.56
C ARG A 155 -4.26 26.61 4.95
N PRO A 156 -3.17 27.36 4.67
CA PRO A 156 -3.28 28.47 3.72
C PRO A 156 -3.80 27.87 2.39
N PRO A 157 -4.76 28.54 1.72
CA PRO A 157 -5.15 28.09 0.39
C PRO A 157 -3.90 27.93 -0.46
N ALA A 158 -3.78 26.77 -1.13
CA ALA A 158 -2.71 26.57 -2.09
C ALA A 158 -2.70 27.77 -3.03
N PRO A 159 -1.54 28.42 -3.26
CA PRO A 159 -1.50 29.53 -4.19
C PRO A 159 -2.08 29.05 -5.52
N PRO A 160 -2.89 29.87 -6.21
CA PRO A 160 -3.40 29.54 -7.53
C PRO A 160 -2.22 29.42 -8.50
N GLY A 161 -1.67 28.27 -8.60
CA GLY A 161 -0.63 27.86 -9.52
C GLY A 161 -1.04 26.56 -10.14
N ALA A 162 -0.92 26.46 -11.46
CA ALA A 162 -1.11 25.22 -12.18
C ALA A 162 -0.45 24.07 -11.40
N PRO A 163 -1.05 22.87 -11.34
CA PRO A 163 -0.39 21.73 -10.73
C PRO A 163 1.00 21.63 -11.37
N ALA A 164 2.04 21.85 -10.56
CA ALA A 164 3.39 21.77 -11.07
C ALA A 164 3.53 20.38 -11.69
N ALA A 165 3.88 20.33 -12.98
CA ALA A 165 4.02 19.10 -13.73
C ALA A 165 4.76 18.09 -12.87
N ALA A 166 4.20 16.87 -12.75
CA ALA A 166 4.88 15.79 -12.08
C ALA A 166 6.30 15.69 -12.69
N PRO A 167 7.34 15.47 -11.89
CA PRO A 167 8.70 15.33 -12.44
C PRO A 167 8.65 14.27 -13.54
N ALA A 168 9.24 14.58 -14.69
CA ALA A 168 9.36 13.62 -15.78
C ALA A 168 10.09 12.40 -15.22
N THR A 169 9.46 11.23 -15.28
CA THR A 169 10.12 9.99 -14.88
C THR A 169 10.75 9.36 -16.12
N THR A 170 12.02 9.02 -16.01
CA THR A 170 12.78 8.28 -17.05
C THR A 170 13.37 7.02 -16.45
N LEU A 171 12.57 6.32 -15.61
CA LEU A 171 12.96 5.06 -15.02
C LEU A 171 12.88 3.92 -16.05
N ASP A 172 13.92 3.11 -16.13
CA ASP A 172 13.87 1.83 -16.82
C ASP A 172 13.08 0.82 -15.96
N THR A 173 11.75 0.88 -16.09
CA THR A 173 10.83 0.06 -15.29
C THR A 173 11.00 -1.44 -15.58
N ALA A 174 11.40 -1.82 -16.79
CA ALA A 174 11.69 -3.21 -17.15
C ALA A 174 12.91 -3.73 -16.39
N LYS A 175 13.95 -2.90 -16.27
CA LYS A 175 15.14 -3.23 -15.49
C LYS A 175 14.85 -3.34 -14.00
N LEU A 176 14.07 -2.42 -13.44
CA LEU A 176 13.65 -2.48 -12.04
C LEU A 176 12.85 -3.75 -11.75
N ALA A 177 11.89 -4.09 -12.62
CA ALA A 177 11.12 -5.34 -12.52
C ALA A 177 12.02 -6.58 -12.60
N GLN A 178 13.00 -6.58 -13.50
CA GLN A 178 13.98 -7.66 -13.63
C GLN A 178 14.80 -7.86 -12.35
N ILE A 179 15.32 -6.77 -11.76
CA ILE A 179 16.12 -6.80 -10.53
C ILE A 179 15.28 -7.35 -9.37
N VAL A 180 14.07 -6.84 -9.18
CA VAL A 180 13.18 -7.25 -8.09
C VAL A 180 12.61 -8.66 -8.33
N GLY A 181 12.40 -9.04 -9.58
CA GLY A 181 11.76 -10.30 -9.97
C GLY A 181 10.23 -10.22 -9.97
N THR A 182 9.66 -9.03 -9.99
CA THR A 182 8.21 -8.79 -9.97
C THR A 182 7.89 -7.56 -10.80
N GLN A 183 6.84 -7.64 -11.63
CA GLN A 183 6.35 -6.50 -12.40
C GLN A 183 5.67 -5.50 -11.47
N GLY A 184 5.84 -4.22 -11.77
CA GLY A 184 5.16 -3.12 -11.11
C GLY A 184 4.11 -2.46 -12.01
N GLU A 185 3.45 -1.47 -11.45
CA GLU A 185 2.45 -0.65 -12.13
C GLU A 185 2.93 0.81 -12.21
N GLN A 186 2.74 1.42 -13.38
CA GLN A 186 3.05 2.84 -13.60
C GLN A 186 1.80 3.68 -13.34
N THR A 187 1.90 4.65 -12.43
CA THR A 187 0.85 5.64 -12.19
C THR A 187 1.45 7.04 -12.23
N GLY A 188 1.22 7.75 -13.32
CA GLY A 188 1.87 9.03 -13.57
C GLY A 188 3.40 8.89 -13.54
N ALA A 189 4.07 9.65 -12.69
CA ALA A 189 5.53 9.60 -12.52
C ALA A 189 6.02 8.48 -11.60
N VAL A 190 5.14 7.69 -10.99
CA VAL A 190 5.52 6.66 -10.01
C VAL A 190 5.45 5.28 -10.61
N TYR A 191 6.53 4.51 -10.49
CA TYR A 191 6.55 3.07 -10.72
C TYR A 191 6.50 2.34 -9.39
N LYS A 192 5.46 1.53 -9.16
CA LYS A 192 5.24 0.83 -7.89
C LYS A 192 5.21 -0.67 -8.08
N ILE A 193 6.08 -1.37 -7.35
CA ILE A 193 6.10 -2.84 -7.28
C ILE A 193 5.42 -3.25 -5.97
N THR A 194 4.46 -4.15 -6.04
CA THR A 194 3.75 -4.68 -4.86
C THR A 194 3.88 -6.20 -4.83
N ILE A 195 4.27 -6.75 -3.70
CA ILE A 195 4.48 -8.18 -3.47
C ILE A 195 3.60 -8.61 -2.29
N GLY A 196 2.66 -9.53 -2.52
CA GLY A 196 1.85 -10.11 -1.47
C GLY A 196 2.67 -11.03 -0.56
N ARG A 197 2.15 -11.30 0.64
CA ARG A 197 2.68 -12.31 1.57
C ARG A 197 1.81 -13.57 1.51
N ASP A 198 1.73 -14.16 0.31
CA ASP A 198 0.90 -15.35 0.05
C ASP A 198 1.40 -16.61 0.80
N ASP A 199 2.63 -16.55 1.31
CA ASP A 199 3.22 -17.52 2.22
C ASP A 199 2.56 -17.52 3.61
N LEU A 200 1.87 -16.43 3.98
CA LEU A 200 1.17 -16.30 5.24
C LEU A 200 -0.34 -16.54 5.06
N LYS A 201 -0.90 -17.37 5.93
CA LYS A 201 -2.34 -17.64 6.00
C LYS A 201 -2.94 -16.84 7.15
N LEU A 202 -3.15 -15.55 6.91
CA LEU A 202 -3.74 -14.64 7.88
C LEU A 202 -5.24 -14.52 7.63
N SER A 203 -6.03 -14.58 8.68
CA SER A 203 -7.47 -14.34 8.59
C SER A 203 -7.96 -13.54 9.80
N ASP A 204 -9.03 -12.80 9.61
CA ASP A 204 -9.77 -12.11 10.65
C ASP A 204 -11.28 -12.42 10.44
N MET A 205 -11.98 -12.85 11.48
CA MET A 205 -13.35 -13.37 11.37
C MET A 205 -13.53 -14.35 10.19
N SER A 206 -12.55 -15.23 9.94
CA SER A 206 -12.46 -16.14 8.79
C SER A 206 -12.34 -15.44 7.41
N ALA A 207 -12.32 -14.11 7.33
CA ALA A 207 -12.00 -13.40 6.12
C ALA A 207 -10.50 -13.51 5.83
N PRO A 208 -10.07 -13.94 4.64
CA PRO A 208 -8.65 -13.96 4.30
C PRO A 208 -8.12 -12.52 4.20
N ILE A 209 -7.06 -12.23 4.96
CA ILE A 209 -6.34 -10.97 4.85
C ILE A 209 -5.26 -11.15 3.79
N ASN A 210 -5.43 -10.48 2.68
CA ASN A 210 -4.57 -10.57 1.51
C ASN A 210 -3.86 -9.23 1.20
N ALA A 211 -3.11 -9.17 0.10
CA ALA A 211 -2.38 -7.97 -0.32
C ALA A 211 -3.27 -6.73 -0.46
N ARG A 212 -4.53 -6.87 -0.87
CA ARG A 212 -5.47 -5.74 -1.01
C ARG A 212 -5.99 -5.21 0.33
N MET A 213 -5.98 -6.06 1.37
CA MET A 213 -6.29 -5.70 2.76
C MET A 213 -5.06 -5.16 3.51
N GLY A 214 -3.94 -4.89 2.82
CA GLY A 214 -2.73 -4.33 3.40
C GLY A 214 -1.66 -5.36 3.79
N LEU A 215 -1.85 -6.67 3.55
CA LEU A 215 -0.82 -7.69 3.80
C LEU A 215 0.12 -7.80 2.59
N ASN A 216 0.92 -6.77 2.38
CA ASN A 216 1.85 -6.70 1.25
C ASN A 216 3.13 -5.96 1.60
N THR A 217 4.15 -6.19 0.78
CA THR A 217 5.39 -5.42 0.72
C THR A 217 5.38 -4.61 -0.58
N TRP A 218 5.80 -3.35 -0.55
CA TRP A 218 5.83 -2.54 -1.75
C TRP A 218 7.03 -1.60 -1.80
N ALA A 219 7.42 -1.25 -3.02
CA ALA A 219 8.39 -0.20 -3.31
C ALA A 219 7.84 0.72 -4.41
N ALA A 220 7.82 2.02 -4.15
CA ALA A 220 7.47 3.06 -5.12
C ALA A 220 8.71 3.84 -5.51
N PHE A 221 8.94 3.99 -6.82
CA PHE A 221 10.08 4.70 -7.39
C PHE A 221 9.61 5.94 -8.12
N VAL A 222 10.37 7.04 -8.02
CA VAL A 222 10.15 8.29 -8.76
C VAL A 222 11.50 8.91 -9.14
N GLY A 223 11.57 9.62 -10.26
CA GLY A 223 12.79 10.31 -10.72
C GLY A 223 13.38 9.69 -11.98
N THR A 224 14.70 9.69 -12.12
CA THR A 224 15.43 9.16 -13.27
C THR A 224 16.27 7.93 -12.89
N ASN A 225 16.85 7.24 -13.86
CA ASN A 225 17.73 6.10 -13.60
C ASN A 225 18.92 6.47 -12.70
N GLU A 226 19.48 7.68 -12.88
CA GLU A 226 20.65 8.16 -12.13
C GLU A 226 20.26 8.76 -10.77
N ASN A 227 19.09 9.41 -10.70
CA ASN A 227 18.62 10.15 -9.53
C ASN A 227 17.16 9.81 -9.25
N ALA A 228 16.94 8.73 -8.55
CA ALA A 228 15.63 8.28 -8.10
C ALA A 228 15.47 8.45 -6.59
N ALA A 229 14.22 8.44 -6.15
CA ALA A 229 13.84 8.17 -4.77
C ALA A 229 13.02 6.88 -4.72
N VAL A 230 13.17 6.14 -3.63
CA VAL A 230 12.34 4.97 -3.30
C VAL A 230 11.74 5.14 -1.91
N ALA A 231 10.48 4.82 -1.78
CA ALA A 231 9.82 4.61 -0.49
C ALA A 231 9.03 3.30 -0.53
N GLY A 232 8.79 2.73 0.63
CA GLY A 232 8.04 1.50 0.65
C GLY A 232 7.70 1.01 2.05
N ASP A 233 7.13 -0.18 2.07
CA ASP A 233 6.73 -0.89 3.25
C ASP A 233 7.12 -2.37 3.12
N VAL A 234 7.57 -3.00 4.21
CA VAL A 234 7.91 -4.42 4.24
C VAL A 234 7.08 -5.12 5.31
N ALA A 235 6.22 -6.06 4.88
CA ALA A 235 5.45 -6.92 5.76
C ALA A 235 6.32 -8.09 6.27
N MET A 236 6.41 -8.26 7.60
CA MET A 236 7.38 -9.16 8.24
C MET A 236 6.76 -9.96 9.39
N LEU A 237 7.21 -11.19 9.55
CA LEU A 237 7.14 -11.90 10.83
C LEU A 237 8.17 -11.33 11.81
N ALA A 238 7.98 -11.55 13.12
CA ALA A 238 8.93 -11.14 14.16
C ALA A 238 10.38 -11.59 13.88
N SER A 239 10.54 -12.81 13.36
CA SER A 239 11.86 -13.37 13.02
C SER A 239 12.53 -12.71 11.81
N GLU A 240 11.76 -12.01 10.97
CA GLU A 240 12.24 -11.37 9.73
C GLU A 240 12.66 -9.91 9.97
N VAL A 241 12.21 -9.29 11.06
CA VAL A 241 12.45 -7.86 11.35
C VAL A 241 13.95 -7.54 11.36
N GLN A 242 14.75 -8.25 12.13
CA GLN A 242 16.18 -7.95 12.25
C GLN A 242 16.98 -8.23 10.96
N PRO A 243 16.75 -9.33 10.22
CA PRO A 243 17.37 -9.54 8.91
C PRO A 243 17.02 -8.43 7.89
N VAL A 244 15.75 -8.03 7.81
CA VAL A 244 15.30 -6.95 6.89
C VAL A 244 15.96 -5.61 7.25
N LEU A 245 15.98 -5.24 8.53
CA LEU A 245 16.67 -4.03 9.01
C LEU A 245 18.14 -4.00 8.58
N LYS A 246 18.85 -5.12 8.79
CA LYS A 246 20.27 -5.24 8.41
C LYS A 246 20.45 -5.13 6.89
N ALA A 247 19.57 -5.75 6.11
CA ALA A 247 19.63 -5.68 4.65
C ALA A 247 19.43 -4.25 4.14
N LEU A 248 18.41 -3.52 4.64
CA LEU A 248 18.16 -2.12 4.28
C LEU A 248 19.35 -1.22 4.66
N ARG A 249 19.81 -1.27 5.93
CA ARG A 249 20.89 -0.41 6.40
C ARG A 249 22.23 -0.68 5.73
N LYS A 250 22.56 -1.96 5.43
CA LYS A 250 23.75 -2.33 4.66
C LYS A 250 23.79 -1.73 3.26
N ASN A 251 22.61 -1.51 2.67
CA ASN A 251 22.44 -0.92 1.34
C ASN A 251 22.18 0.59 1.36
N GLY A 252 22.34 1.27 2.50
CA GLY A 252 22.22 2.71 2.64
C GLY A 252 20.78 3.24 2.62
N ILE A 253 19.79 2.38 2.83
CA ILE A 253 18.38 2.76 2.91
C ILE A 253 18.02 3.18 4.33
N ASP A 254 17.34 4.30 4.49
CA ASP A 254 16.88 4.79 5.77
C ASP A 254 15.62 4.07 6.22
N VAL A 255 15.60 3.66 7.48
CA VAL A 255 14.43 3.09 8.14
C VAL A 255 13.67 4.21 8.83
N VAL A 256 12.36 4.26 8.63
CA VAL A 256 11.50 5.34 9.12
C VAL A 256 10.68 4.90 10.32
N ALA A 257 9.96 3.78 10.20
CA ALA A 257 9.05 3.31 11.22
C ALA A 257 8.95 1.79 11.22
N ILE A 258 8.65 1.20 12.37
CA ILE A 258 8.19 -0.18 12.52
C ILE A 258 6.85 -0.12 13.24
N HIS A 259 5.81 -0.74 12.67
CA HIS A 259 4.45 -0.61 13.16
C HIS A 259 3.60 -1.85 12.85
N HIS A 260 2.32 -1.84 13.20
CA HIS A 260 1.33 -2.84 12.86
C HIS A 260 0.24 -2.23 11.96
N HIS A 261 -0.37 -3.03 11.09
CA HIS A 261 -1.62 -2.62 10.42
C HIS A 261 -2.85 -3.08 11.23
N MET A 262 -2.72 -4.18 11.96
CA MET A 262 -3.80 -4.84 12.67
C MET A 262 -3.34 -5.33 14.06
N THR A 263 -4.26 -5.37 15.00
CA THR A 263 -4.06 -5.91 16.35
C THR A 263 -4.77 -7.26 16.48
N GLY A 264 -4.32 -8.10 17.42
CA GLY A 264 -5.00 -9.37 17.74
C GLY A 264 -4.82 -10.50 16.75
N THR A 265 -4.08 -10.30 15.64
CA THR A 265 -3.82 -11.35 14.64
C THR A 265 -2.72 -12.31 15.07
N GLN A 266 -2.81 -13.57 14.58
CA GLN A 266 -1.79 -14.59 14.79
C GLN A 266 -1.41 -15.21 13.42
N PRO A 267 -0.13 -15.19 13.05
CA PRO A 267 0.99 -14.53 13.73
C PRO A 267 0.86 -13.00 13.71
N THR A 268 1.53 -12.32 14.63
CA THR A 268 1.67 -10.86 14.58
C THR A 268 2.51 -10.48 13.36
N ILE A 269 2.01 -9.55 12.58
CA ILE A 269 2.71 -9.01 11.42
C ILE A 269 3.24 -7.61 11.75
N TYR A 270 4.51 -7.41 11.49
CA TYR A 270 5.19 -6.13 11.57
C TYR A 270 5.36 -5.54 10.18
N PHE A 271 5.27 -4.23 10.09
CA PHE A 271 5.46 -3.45 8.87
C PHE A 271 6.57 -2.44 9.09
N LEU A 272 7.33 -2.14 8.04
CA LEU A 272 8.49 -1.26 8.15
C LEU A 272 8.54 -0.31 6.97
N HIS A 273 8.44 0.99 7.25
CA HIS A 273 8.66 2.02 6.26
C HIS A 273 10.13 2.38 6.11
N TYR A 274 10.51 2.63 4.86
CA TYR A 274 11.88 2.97 4.47
C TYR A 274 11.90 4.03 3.38
N TRP A 275 13.04 4.71 3.28
CA TRP A 275 13.32 5.75 2.30
C TRP A 275 14.75 5.63 1.79
N GLY A 276 14.97 5.99 0.50
CA GLY A 276 16.31 6.11 -0.06
C GLY A 276 16.33 6.95 -1.32
N THR A 277 17.48 7.54 -1.62
CA THR A 277 17.73 8.27 -2.86
C THR A 277 19.03 7.79 -3.51
N GLY A 278 19.09 7.86 -4.83
CA GLY A 278 20.27 7.48 -5.62
C GLY A 278 19.92 6.81 -6.95
N PRO A 279 20.86 6.09 -7.58
CA PRO A 279 20.59 5.36 -8.81
C PRO A 279 19.49 4.31 -8.61
N ALA A 280 18.49 4.31 -9.50
CA ALA A 280 17.29 3.47 -9.39
C ALA A 280 17.60 1.97 -9.27
N GLU A 281 18.58 1.46 -10.02
CA GLU A 281 19.00 0.06 -9.94
C GLU A 281 19.59 -0.31 -8.58
N LYS A 282 20.36 0.59 -7.95
CA LYS A 282 20.87 0.38 -6.58
C LYS A 282 19.75 0.31 -5.57
N LEU A 283 18.76 1.21 -5.68
CA LEU A 283 17.59 1.22 -4.82
C LEU A 283 16.73 -0.04 -5.00
N ALA A 284 16.53 -0.50 -6.23
CA ALA A 284 15.83 -1.76 -6.52
C ALA A 284 16.59 -2.98 -5.97
N THR A 285 17.92 -2.98 -6.06
CA THR A 285 18.78 -4.03 -5.50
C THR A 285 18.69 -4.04 -3.96
N ALA A 286 18.68 -2.88 -3.34
CA ALA A 286 18.50 -2.74 -1.88
C ALA A 286 17.13 -3.27 -1.42
N PHE A 287 16.07 -2.93 -2.14
CA PHE A 287 14.72 -3.45 -1.90
C PHE A 287 14.69 -4.98 -2.08
N LYS A 288 15.27 -5.51 -3.18
CA LYS A 288 15.37 -6.97 -3.40
C LYS A 288 16.10 -7.66 -2.26
N ALA A 289 17.18 -7.09 -1.75
CA ALA A 289 17.91 -7.66 -0.63
C ALA A 289 17.05 -7.75 0.63
N ALA A 290 16.24 -6.71 0.92
CA ALA A 290 15.31 -6.70 2.06
C ALA A 290 14.19 -7.76 1.89
N VAL A 291 13.53 -7.78 0.73
CA VAL A 291 12.47 -8.77 0.43
C VAL A 291 12.99 -10.20 0.50
N SER A 292 14.25 -10.43 0.10
CA SER A 292 14.87 -11.76 0.16
C SER A 292 15.07 -12.27 1.60
N GLU A 293 14.90 -11.42 2.61
CA GLU A 293 14.91 -11.82 4.03
C GLU A 293 13.53 -12.23 4.55
N THR A 294 12.47 -12.05 3.78
CA THR A 294 11.10 -12.47 4.12
C THR A 294 10.73 -13.79 3.46
N GLY A 295 9.79 -14.54 4.07
CA GLY A 295 9.31 -15.81 3.52
C GLY A 295 10.33 -16.96 3.50
N LYS A 296 11.45 -16.82 4.18
CA LYS A 296 12.44 -17.89 4.29
C LYS A 296 11.94 -18.99 5.23
N PRO A 297 12.14 -20.28 4.90
CA PRO A 297 11.90 -21.36 5.86
C PRO A 297 12.70 -21.10 7.15
N LYS A 298 12.08 -21.33 8.30
CA LYS A 298 12.80 -21.24 9.59
C LYS A 298 13.99 -22.20 9.55
N ALA A 299 15.18 -21.70 9.88
CA ALA A 299 16.34 -22.58 10.10
C ALA A 299 16.00 -23.61 11.20
N PRO A 300 16.31 -24.90 11.01
CA PRO A 300 16.13 -25.89 12.06
C PRO A 300 16.96 -25.47 13.27
N GLY A 301 16.34 -25.19 14.42
CA GLY A 301 17.03 -24.93 15.68
C GLY A 301 16.77 -23.56 16.36
N ALA A 302 15.93 -22.68 15.80
CA ALA A 302 15.50 -21.47 16.52
C ALA A 302 14.39 -21.82 17.53
N THR A 303 14.79 -22.20 18.72
CA THR A 303 13.91 -22.37 19.89
C THR A 303 13.23 -21.03 20.23
N LYS A 304 11.95 -21.13 20.60
CA LYS A 304 11.15 -20.01 21.13
C LYS A 304 11.87 -19.42 22.34
N GLN A 305 12.22 -18.15 22.28
CA GLN A 305 12.42 -17.32 23.47
C GLN A 305 11.14 -16.56 23.75
#